data_bb3d643ebf87c1cdf426fc3817fcfc2a
#
_entry.id   bb3d643ebf87c1cdf426fc3817fcfc2a
#
_cell.length_a   1.000
_cell.length_b   1.000
_cell.length_c   1.000
_cell.angle_alpha   90.00
_cell.angle_beta   90.00
_cell.angle_gamma   90.00
#
_symmetry.space_group_name_H-M   'P 1'
#
loop_
_entity.id
_entity.type
_entity.pdbx_description
1 polymer ?
#
loop_
_entity_poly.entity_id
_entity_poly.type
_entity_poly.pdbx_seq_one_letter_code
_entity_poly.pdbx_strand_id
1 'polypeptide(L)'
;YTESFHYFVMQNYEKVKNVEEFAHLGGYTTTTFRRLFKNMYGVPVYEWILSKKREGILEDLQHTKQRITEISNRYGFDSLSHFAHFCKASFGDSPRALRTRAARGEKITALKTE
;
A
#
# COMPACT_ATOMS: atom_id res chain seq x y z
N TYR A 1 24.23 -3.76 6.49
CA TYR A 1 23.39 -2.56 6.51
C TYR A 1 22.28 -2.65 5.49
N THR A 2 22.61 -3.06 4.27
CA THR A 2 21.64 -3.18 3.18
C THR A 2 20.53 -4.16 3.52
N GLU A 3 20.88 -5.32 4.05
CA GLU A 3 19.91 -6.34 4.44
C GLU A 3 19.04 -5.88 5.59
N SER A 4 19.63 -5.18 6.58
CA SER A 4 18.89 -4.66 7.72
C SER A 4 17.85 -3.61 7.27
N PHE A 5 18.23 -2.73 6.36
CA PHE A 5 17.33 -1.71 5.85
C PHE A 5 16.19 -2.36 5.06
N HIS A 6 16.52 -3.30 4.20
CA HIS A 6 15.51 -4.03 3.42
C HIS A 6 14.53 -4.77 4.34
N TYR A 7 15.06 -5.46 5.36
CA TYR A 7 14.22 -6.16 6.32
C TYR A 7 13.26 -5.19 7.02
N PHE A 8 13.78 -4.05 7.48
CA PHE A 8 12.97 -3.03 8.12
C PHE A 8 11.83 -2.56 7.20
N VAL A 9 12.16 -2.28 5.94
CA VAL A 9 11.18 -1.83 4.95
C VAL A 9 10.07 -2.87 4.78
N MET A 10 10.46 -4.13 4.59
CA MET A 10 9.49 -5.20 4.33
C MET A 10 8.62 -5.51 5.53
N GLN A 11 9.13 -5.30 6.74
CA GLN A 11 8.35 -5.56 7.96
C GLN A 11 7.36 -4.45 8.29
N ASN A 12 7.54 -3.26 7.73
CA ASN A 12 6.78 -2.09 8.19
C ASN A 12 5.97 -1.36 7.12
N TYR A 13 6.20 -1.62 5.84
CA TYR A 13 5.58 -0.79 4.79
C TYR A 13 4.05 -0.82 4.79
N GLU A 14 3.44 -1.93 5.19
CA GLU A 14 1.98 -2.07 5.12
C GLU A 14 1.24 -1.14 6.06
N LYS A 15 1.81 -0.91 7.23
CA LYS A 15 1.11 -0.22 8.32
C LYS A 15 1.43 1.26 8.46
N VAL A 16 2.38 1.78 7.69
CA VAL A 16 2.72 3.20 7.80
C VAL A 16 1.79 4.03 6.94
N LYS A 17 1.45 5.22 7.42
CA LYS A 17 0.53 6.13 6.75
C LYS A 17 1.24 7.10 5.82
N ASN A 18 2.49 7.43 6.13
CA ASN A 18 3.26 8.39 5.35
C ASN A 18 4.76 8.12 5.51
N VAL A 19 5.54 8.84 4.73
CA VAL A 19 6.99 8.67 4.71
C VAL A 19 7.63 9.08 6.03
N GLU A 20 7.11 10.12 6.67
CA GLU A 20 7.62 10.62 7.95
C GLU A 20 7.49 9.56 9.04
N GLU A 21 6.34 8.91 9.12
CA GLU A 21 6.11 7.83 10.07
C GLU A 21 7.06 6.66 9.81
N PHE A 22 7.23 6.32 8.53
CA PHE A 22 8.12 5.21 8.13
C PHE A 22 9.55 5.48 8.58
N ALA A 23 10.06 6.67 8.27
CA ALA A 23 11.41 7.07 8.66
C ALA A 23 11.57 7.04 10.18
N HIS A 24 10.61 7.59 10.89
CA HIS A 24 10.64 7.67 12.35
C HIS A 24 10.71 6.29 12.99
N LEU A 25 9.95 5.32 12.49
CA LEU A 25 9.98 3.95 13.02
C LEU A 25 11.37 3.34 12.94
N GLY A 26 12.15 3.68 11.93
CA GLY A 26 13.49 3.13 11.76
C GLY A 26 14.58 3.98 12.42
N GLY A 27 14.20 5.07 13.07
CA GLY A 27 15.18 5.95 13.70
C GLY A 27 15.88 6.87 12.71
N TYR A 28 15.31 7.09 11.54
CA TYR A 28 15.89 7.95 10.50
C TYR A 28 15.21 9.31 10.46
N THR A 29 15.94 10.33 10.02
CA THR A 29 15.29 11.56 9.58
C THR A 29 14.61 11.26 8.24
N THR A 30 13.59 12.02 7.90
CA THR A 30 12.87 11.82 6.64
C THR A 30 13.80 11.98 5.44
N THR A 31 14.67 12.98 5.47
CA THR A 31 15.64 13.23 4.39
C THR A 31 16.59 12.05 4.18
N THR A 32 17.15 11.55 5.28
CA THR A 32 18.08 10.40 5.22
C THR A 32 17.36 9.15 4.71
N PHE A 33 16.16 8.92 5.22
CA PHE A 33 15.37 7.76 4.82
C PHE A 33 15.06 7.77 3.33
N ARG A 34 14.63 8.92 2.81
CA ARG A 34 14.34 9.07 1.37
C ARG A 34 15.57 8.79 0.51
N ARG A 35 16.71 9.30 0.94
CA ARG A 35 17.96 9.10 0.21
C ARG A 35 18.37 7.63 0.19
N LEU A 36 18.35 6.99 1.35
CA LEU A 36 18.70 5.57 1.46
C LEU A 36 17.75 4.71 0.64
N PHE A 37 16.47 5.01 0.71
CA PHE A 37 15.44 4.26 0.00
C PHE A 37 15.65 4.36 -1.50
N LYS A 38 15.82 5.58 -2.01
CA LYS A 38 16.03 5.77 -3.43
C LYS A 38 17.30 5.11 -3.93
N ASN A 39 18.37 5.17 -3.14
CA ASN A 39 19.62 4.52 -3.49
C ASN A 39 19.47 3.00 -3.57
N MET A 40 18.68 2.42 -2.67
CA MET A 40 18.52 0.97 -2.64
C MET A 40 17.53 0.45 -3.68
N TYR A 41 16.39 1.14 -3.85
CA TYR A 41 15.29 0.62 -4.69
C TYR A 41 15.13 1.36 -6.02
N GLY A 42 15.81 2.47 -6.21
CA GLY A 42 15.76 3.21 -7.47
C GLY A 42 14.51 4.05 -7.69
N VAL A 43 13.57 4.04 -6.76
CA VAL A 43 12.32 4.79 -6.86
C VAL A 43 12.04 5.54 -5.58
N PRO A 44 11.29 6.65 -5.63
CA PRO A 44 10.92 7.38 -4.42
C PRO A 44 10.06 6.51 -3.49
N VAL A 45 10.29 6.65 -2.20
CA VAL A 45 9.62 5.80 -1.18
C VAL A 45 8.10 5.92 -1.25
N TYR A 46 7.57 7.12 -1.47
CA TYR A 46 6.13 7.33 -1.51
C TYR A 46 5.48 6.52 -2.65
N GLU A 47 6.04 6.59 -3.83
CA GLU A 47 5.53 5.85 -4.99
C GLU A 47 5.60 4.34 -4.77
N TRP A 48 6.68 3.89 -4.16
CA TRP A 48 6.87 2.48 -3.85
C TRP A 48 5.81 1.97 -2.86
N ILE A 49 5.56 2.76 -1.80
CA ILE A 49 4.54 2.41 -0.80
C ILE A 49 3.16 2.27 -1.46
N LEU A 50 2.78 3.24 -2.28
CA LEU A 50 1.48 3.20 -2.94
C LEU A 50 1.35 1.99 -3.85
N SER A 51 2.40 1.68 -4.60
CA SER A 51 2.43 0.52 -5.48
C SER A 51 2.24 -0.78 -4.70
N LYS A 52 2.95 -0.92 -3.59
CA LYS A 52 2.84 -2.12 -2.74
C LYS A 52 1.47 -2.23 -2.09
N LYS A 53 0.91 -1.13 -1.66
CA LYS A 53 -0.45 -1.15 -1.08
C LYS A 53 -1.48 -1.56 -2.11
N ARG A 54 -1.37 -1.04 -3.34
CA ARG A 54 -2.29 -1.43 -4.41
C ARG A 54 -2.22 -2.93 -4.69
N GLU A 55 -1.02 -3.46 -4.80
CA GLU A 55 -0.84 -4.90 -5.04
C GLU A 55 -1.46 -5.74 -3.92
N GLY A 56 -1.16 -5.41 -2.68
CA GLY A 56 -1.67 -6.16 -1.53
C GLY A 56 -3.17 -6.06 -1.37
N ILE A 57 -3.72 -4.87 -1.58
CA ILE A 57 -5.17 -4.64 -1.47
C ILE A 57 -5.91 -5.45 -2.54
N LEU A 58 -5.44 -5.42 -3.79
CA LEU A 58 -6.05 -6.22 -4.85
C LEU A 58 -5.99 -7.70 -4.55
N GLU A 59 -4.85 -8.17 -4.06
CA GLU A 59 -4.69 -9.58 -3.71
C GLU A 59 -5.70 -9.98 -2.64
N ASP A 60 -5.83 -9.17 -1.59
CA ASP A 60 -6.76 -9.46 -0.50
C ASP A 60 -8.22 -9.40 -0.96
N LEU A 61 -8.58 -8.43 -1.80
CA LEU A 61 -9.95 -8.31 -2.30
C LEU A 61 -10.34 -9.48 -3.20
N GLN A 62 -9.40 -9.96 -4.01
CA GLN A 62 -9.67 -11.01 -4.99
C GLN A 62 -9.54 -12.42 -4.42
N HIS A 63 -8.58 -12.63 -3.54
CA HIS A 63 -8.18 -13.99 -3.17
C HIS A 63 -8.34 -14.35 -1.69
N THR A 64 -8.92 -13.48 -0.89
CA THR A 64 -9.18 -13.77 0.52
C THR A 64 -10.64 -13.48 0.87
N LYS A 65 -11.05 -13.98 2.03
CA LYS A 65 -12.38 -13.70 2.59
C LYS A 65 -12.32 -12.64 3.69
N GLN A 66 -11.20 -11.95 3.81
CA GLN A 66 -11.05 -10.88 4.78
C GLN A 66 -12.10 -9.82 4.58
N ARG A 67 -12.60 -9.27 5.68
CA ARG A 67 -13.59 -8.20 5.63
C ARG A 67 -12.96 -6.94 5.06
N ILE A 68 -13.76 -6.12 4.41
CA ILE A 68 -13.30 -4.84 3.88
C ILE A 68 -12.65 -4.00 4.99
N THR A 69 -13.25 -4.01 6.20
CA THR A 69 -12.69 -3.30 7.37
C THR A 69 -11.32 -3.83 7.76
N GLU A 70 -11.13 -5.14 7.70
CA GLU A 70 -9.84 -5.76 8.04
C GLU A 70 -8.76 -5.35 7.04
N ILE A 71 -9.09 -5.35 5.76
CA ILE A 71 -8.16 -4.95 4.71
C ILE A 71 -7.79 -3.48 4.88
N SER A 72 -8.77 -2.62 5.12
CA SER A 72 -8.56 -1.21 5.37
C SER A 72 -7.58 -0.98 6.52
N ASN A 73 -7.80 -1.68 7.64
CA ASN A 73 -6.95 -1.55 8.82
C ASN A 73 -5.54 -2.07 8.57
N ARG A 74 -5.43 -3.19 7.86
CA ARG A 74 -4.13 -3.78 7.55
C ARG A 74 -3.22 -2.81 6.82
N TYR A 75 -3.78 -2.04 5.90
CA TYR A 75 -2.98 -1.12 5.07
C TYR A 75 -2.95 0.32 5.61
N GLY A 76 -3.37 0.51 6.86
CA GLY A 76 -3.17 1.77 7.57
C GLY A 76 -4.16 2.89 7.26
N PHE A 77 -5.33 2.56 6.75
CA PHE A 77 -6.35 3.58 6.49
C PHE A 77 -7.11 3.92 7.78
N ASP A 78 -7.31 5.22 8.01
CA ASP A 78 -7.98 5.69 9.21
C ASP A 78 -9.48 5.48 9.19
N SER A 79 -10.08 5.39 8.00
CA SER A 79 -11.52 5.22 7.87
C SER A 79 -11.85 4.42 6.61
N LEU A 80 -13.02 3.83 6.59
CA LEU A 80 -13.53 3.14 5.41
C LEU A 80 -13.75 4.10 4.25
N SER A 81 -14.13 5.35 4.54
CA SER A 81 -14.29 6.38 3.51
C SER A 81 -12.97 6.65 2.81
N HIS A 82 -11.91 6.77 3.57
CA HIS A 82 -10.57 7.00 3.03
C HIS A 82 -10.13 5.82 2.16
N PHE A 83 -10.37 4.60 2.65
CA PHE A 83 -10.05 3.39 1.93
C PHE A 83 -10.85 3.29 0.62
N ALA A 84 -12.15 3.57 0.69
CA ALA A 84 -13.01 3.56 -0.50
C ALA A 84 -12.54 4.57 -1.54
N HIS A 85 -12.14 5.76 -1.09
CA HIS A 85 -11.62 6.78 -2.00
C HIS A 85 -10.33 6.31 -2.68
N PHE A 86 -9.44 5.69 -1.91
CA PHE A 86 -8.19 5.13 -2.45
C PHE A 86 -8.48 4.07 -3.51
N CYS A 87 -9.41 3.16 -3.23
CA CYS A 87 -9.77 2.11 -4.17
C CYS A 87 -10.40 2.68 -5.45
N LYS A 88 -11.26 3.68 -5.31
CA LYS A 88 -11.87 4.32 -6.46
C LYS A 88 -10.82 4.98 -7.35
N ALA A 89 -9.88 5.70 -6.73
CA ALA A 89 -8.81 6.36 -7.46
C ALA A 89 -7.83 5.37 -8.10
N SER A 90 -7.55 4.27 -7.40
CA SER A 90 -6.54 3.31 -7.86
C SER A 90 -7.09 2.25 -8.83
N PHE A 91 -8.35 1.85 -8.67
CA PHE A 91 -8.91 0.71 -9.40
C PHE A 91 -10.23 1.02 -10.12
N GLY A 92 -10.76 2.22 -9.92
CA GLY A 92 -11.97 2.65 -10.63
C GLY A 92 -13.28 2.31 -9.94
N ASP A 93 -13.26 1.67 -8.78
CA ASP A 93 -14.48 1.25 -8.11
C ASP A 93 -14.29 1.12 -6.61
N SER A 94 -15.40 0.97 -5.87
CA SER A 94 -15.36 0.79 -4.42
C SER A 94 -14.80 -0.60 -4.05
N PRO A 95 -14.28 -0.78 -2.82
CA PRO A 95 -13.79 -2.09 -2.40
C PRO A 95 -14.82 -3.20 -2.56
N ARG A 96 -16.07 -2.93 -2.18
CA ARG A 96 -17.14 -3.91 -2.28
C ARG A 96 -17.44 -4.28 -3.73
N ALA A 97 -17.52 -3.27 -4.61
CA ALA A 97 -17.74 -3.50 -6.02
C ALA A 97 -16.61 -4.28 -6.65
N LEU A 98 -15.36 -3.96 -6.28
CA LEU A 98 -14.20 -4.68 -6.77
C LEU A 98 -14.24 -6.15 -6.38
N ARG A 99 -14.61 -6.44 -5.15
CA ARG A 99 -14.73 -7.83 -4.68
C ARG A 99 -15.82 -8.58 -5.44
N THR A 100 -16.96 -7.93 -5.69
CA THR A 100 -18.06 -8.52 -6.46
C THR A 100 -17.61 -8.81 -7.90
N ARG A 101 -16.90 -7.88 -8.52
CA ARG A 101 -16.40 -8.07 -9.88
C ARG A 101 -15.38 -9.21 -9.94
N ALA A 102 -14.49 -9.29 -8.96
CA ALA A 102 -13.52 -10.37 -8.88
C ALA A 102 -14.21 -11.73 -8.75
N ALA A 103 -15.27 -11.80 -7.96
CA ALA A 103 -16.05 -13.03 -7.78
C ALA A 103 -16.73 -13.49 -9.07
N ARG A 104 -16.97 -12.57 -10.00
CA ARG A 104 -17.52 -12.89 -11.33
C ARG A 104 -16.44 -13.29 -12.33
N GLY A 105 -15.19 -13.36 -11.90
CA GLY A 105 -14.08 -13.71 -12.77
C GLY A 105 -13.47 -12.56 -13.56
N GLU A 106 -13.87 -11.32 -13.25
CA GLU A 106 -13.29 -10.15 -13.92
C GLU A 106 -11.89 -9.90 -13.39
N LYS A 107 -10.98 -9.58 -14.30
CA LYS A 107 -9.61 -9.23 -13.94
C LYS A 107 -9.56 -7.75 -13.57
N ILE A 108 -9.10 -7.46 -12.37
CA ILE A 108 -8.99 -6.08 -11.88
C ILE A 108 -7.53 -5.66 -11.91
N THR A 109 -7.26 -4.49 -12.47
CA THR A 109 -5.92 -3.95 -12.55
C THR A 109 -5.92 -2.52 -12.02
N ALA A 110 -4.75 -2.06 -11.58
CA ALA A 110 -4.60 -0.68 -11.17
C ALA A 110 -4.76 0.24 -12.39
N LEU A 111 -5.42 1.38 -12.17
CA LEU A 111 -5.55 2.39 -13.20
C LEU A 111 -4.17 3.00 -13.45
N LYS A 112 -3.89 3.33 -14.70
CA LYS A 112 -2.65 4.02 -15.03
C LYS A 112 -2.74 5.46 -14.54
N THR A 113 -1.72 5.89 -13.83
CA THR A 113 -1.60 7.29 -13.42
C THR A 113 -0.56 7.93 -14.32
N GLU A 114 -0.87 9.12 -14.77
CA GLU A 114 0.06 9.87 -15.59
C GLU A 114 0.60 11.07 -14.84
#